data_e517e6f80a065c6a096e1ee88bc1263d
#
_entry.id   e517e6f80a065c6a096e1ee88bc1263d
#
_cell.length_a   1.000
_cell.length_b   1.000
_cell.length_c   1.000
_cell.angle_alpha   90.00
_cell.angle_beta   90.00
_cell.angle_gamma   90.00
#
_symmetry.space_group_name_H-M   'P 1'
#
loop_
_entity.id
_entity.type
_entity.pdbx_description
1 polymer ?
#
loop_
_entity_poly.entity_id
_entity_poly.type
_entity_poly.pdbx_seq_one_letter_code
_entity_poly.pdbx_strand_id
1 'polypeptide(L)'
;MYWDFFPSELNVILQKLAMKASQKGGIIVLFLLGIGIFGYSQYTSASQIAVSISQSELLNEDENGSNYNIELKFENPSLLILSAGETEFFIISNDEIIGKGQLESFTLQPLDNSYVKGIFHTDSNEGDSKSVKISGVIKYDMLFTTIDVPFIYYPTEEQAREFIHQN
;
A
#
# COMPACT_ATOMS: atom_id res chain seq x y z
N MET A 1 -40.39 -0.97 9.25
CA MET A 1 -40.98 -0.82 7.93
C MET A 1 -39.89 -0.42 6.95
N TYR A 2 -38.89 -1.31 6.69
CA TYR A 2 -37.77 -1.12 5.74
C TYR A 2 -37.20 -2.51 5.35
N TRP A 3 -38.03 -3.40 4.76
CA TRP A 3 -37.57 -4.72 4.29
C TRP A 3 -37.83 -4.98 2.80
N ASP A 4 -38.15 -3.95 2.01
CA ASP A 4 -38.54 -4.11 0.60
C ASP A 4 -37.43 -3.77 -0.41
N PHE A 5 -36.14 -3.87 -0.01
CA PHE A 5 -35.04 -3.48 -0.91
C PHE A 5 -34.27 -4.65 -1.55
N PHE A 6 -34.67 -5.90 -1.33
CA PHE A 6 -34.07 -7.04 -2.02
C PHE A 6 -34.98 -7.56 -3.12
N PRO A 7 -34.42 -7.83 -4.34
CA PRO A 7 -35.19 -8.45 -5.41
C PRO A 7 -35.85 -9.74 -4.91
N SER A 8 -37.10 -9.92 -5.25
CA SER A 8 -37.93 -11.07 -4.81
C SER A 8 -37.27 -12.44 -5.08
N GLU A 9 -36.44 -12.54 -6.13
CA GLU A 9 -35.69 -13.72 -6.47
C GLU A 9 -34.61 -14.09 -5.45
N LEU A 10 -33.94 -13.09 -4.86
CA LEU A 10 -32.91 -13.32 -3.84
C LEU A 10 -33.50 -13.89 -2.54
N ASN A 11 -34.67 -13.39 -2.16
CA ASN A 11 -35.40 -13.90 -1.00
C ASN A 11 -35.88 -15.37 -1.20
N VAL A 12 -36.25 -15.74 -2.41
CA VAL A 12 -36.64 -17.12 -2.75
C VAL A 12 -35.41 -18.06 -2.73
N ILE A 13 -34.25 -17.58 -3.18
CA ILE A 13 -32.99 -18.34 -3.13
C ILE A 13 -32.54 -18.54 -1.69
N LEU A 14 -32.57 -17.49 -0.89
CA LEU A 14 -32.21 -17.55 0.54
C LEU A 14 -33.15 -18.45 1.32
N GLN A 15 -34.47 -18.40 1.07
CA GLN A 15 -35.44 -19.31 1.68
C GLN A 15 -35.24 -20.77 1.25
N LYS A 16 -34.93 -21.04 -0.02
CA LYS A 16 -34.60 -22.39 -0.49
C LYS A 16 -33.31 -22.93 0.10
N LEU A 17 -32.28 -22.10 0.30
CA LEU A 17 -31.06 -22.44 0.99
C LEU A 17 -31.29 -22.73 2.48
N ALA A 18 -32.10 -21.91 3.15
CA ALA A 18 -32.42 -22.07 4.57
C ALA A 18 -33.29 -23.31 4.86
N MET A 19 -34.17 -23.70 3.94
CA MET A 19 -35.07 -24.83 4.14
C MET A 19 -34.50 -26.22 3.87
N LYS A 20 -33.32 -26.34 3.22
CA LYS A 20 -32.68 -27.61 2.90
C LYS A 20 -31.33 -27.85 3.57
N ALA A 21 -30.77 -26.90 4.26
CA ALA A 21 -29.50 -27.07 4.96
C ALA A 21 -29.72 -27.88 6.24
N SER A 22 -29.19 -29.09 6.31
CA SER A 22 -28.98 -29.76 7.60
C SER A 22 -28.20 -28.77 8.49
N GLN A 23 -28.41 -28.79 9.82
CA GLN A 23 -27.70 -27.89 10.75
C GLN A 23 -26.19 -27.81 10.49
N LYS A 24 -25.58 -28.92 10.06
CA LYS A 24 -24.14 -29.00 9.67
C LYS A 24 -23.84 -28.18 8.41
N GLY A 25 -24.73 -28.19 7.41
CA GLY A 25 -24.56 -27.39 6.18
C GLY A 25 -24.69 -25.88 6.46
N GLY A 26 -25.60 -25.47 7.34
CA GLY A 26 -25.74 -24.07 7.75
C GLY A 26 -24.50 -23.52 8.43
N ILE A 27 -23.87 -24.30 9.30
CA ILE A 27 -22.61 -23.91 9.98
C ILE A 27 -21.48 -23.74 8.97
N ILE A 28 -21.35 -24.63 7.98
CA ILE A 28 -20.32 -24.53 6.94
C ILE A 28 -20.51 -23.26 6.09
N VAL A 29 -21.73 -22.95 5.69
CA VAL A 29 -22.03 -21.71 4.93
C VAL A 29 -21.72 -20.47 5.73
N LEU A 30 -22.09 -20.42 7.00
CA LEU A 30 -21.75 -19.29 7.89
C LEU A 30 -20.24 -19.13 8.08
N PHE A 31 -19.51 -20.25 8.19
CA PHE A 31 -18.06 -20.24 8.31
C PHE A 31 -17.38 -19.71 7.03
N LEU A 32 -17.84 -20.16 5.85
CA LEU A 32 -17.32 -19.66 4.56
C LEU A 32 -17.64 -18.18 4.35
N LEU A 33 -18.83 -17.73 4.73
CA LEU A 33 -19.16 -16.29 4.69
C LEU A 33 -18.29 -15.48 5.65
N GLY A 34 -18.03 -15.99 6.86
CA GLY A 34 -17.13 -15.37 7.82
C GLY A 34 -15.69 -15.22 7.27
N ILE A 35 -15.16 -16.28 6.65
CA ILE A 35 -13.85 -16.21 6.00
C ILE A 35 -13.85 -15.21 4.85
N GLY A 36 -14.89 -15.18 4.02
CA GLY A 36 -15.00 -14.23 2.92
C GLY A 36 -15.02 -12.77 3.38
N ILE A 37 -15.83 -12.46 4.40
CA ILE A 37 -15.90 -11.11 4.99
C ILE A 37 -14.58 -10.74 5.65
N PHE A 38 -13.96 -11.65 6.40
CA PHE A 38 -12.66 -11.43 7.02
C PHE A 38 -11.57 -11.18 5.96
N GLY A 39 -11.48 -12.04 4.95
CA GLY A 39 -10.50 -11.89 3.86
C GLY A 39 -10.66 -10.57 3.11
N TYR A 40 -11.90 -10.17 2.80
CA TYR A 40 -12.18 -8.87 2.18
C TYR A 40 -11.78 -7.71 3.09
N SER A 41 -12.09 -7.78 4.38
CA SER A 41 -11.68 -6.77 5.36
C SER A 41 -10.15 -6.62 5.43
N GLN A 42 -9.41 -7.74 5.44
CA GLN A 42 -7.95 -7.70 5.47
C GLN A 42 -7.35 -7.14 4.18
N TYR A 43 -7.92 -7.48 3.02
CA TYR A 43 -7.53 -6.89 1.74
C TYR A 43 -7.72 -5.38 1.74
N THR A 44 -8.88 -4.90 2.19
CA THR A 44 -9.17 -3.46 2.28
C THR A 44 -8.21 -2.76 3.24
N SER A 45 -7.91 -3.37 4.39
CA SER A 45 -6.95 -2.82 5.35
C SER A 45 -5.52 -2.78 4.77
N ALA A 46 -5.08 -3.83 4.09
CA ALA A 46 -3.77 -3.85 3.43
C ALA A 46 -3.65 -2.78 2.33
N SER A 47 -4.76 -2.43 1.66
CA SER A 47 -4.78 -1.35 0.66
C SER A 47 -4.71 0.06 1.28
N GLN A 48 -4.77 0.18 2.60
CA GLN A 48 -4.71 1.44 3.35
C GLN A 48 -3.37 1.64 4.07
N ILE A 49 -2.33 0.92 3.66
CA ILE A 49 -0.99 1.09 4.22
C ILE A 49 -0.55 2.54 4.01
N ALA A 50 -0.24 3.21 5.12
CA ALA A 50 0.31 4.56 5.08
C ALA A 50 1.83 4.51 4.92
N VAL A 51 2.35 5.42 4.10
CA VAL A 51 3.79 5.58 3.86
C VAL A 51 4.17 7.00 4.20
N SER A 52 5.29 7.19 4.89
CA SER A 52 5.88 8.50 5.17
C SER A 52 7.40 8.44 5.12
N ILE A 53 8.03 9.56 4.84
CA ILE A 53 9.50 9.68 4.89
C ILE A 53 9.92 9.74 6.36
N SER A 54 10.84 8.87 6.75
CA SER A 54 11.47 8.89 8.07
C SER A 54 12.81 9.63 8.04
N GLN A 55 13.64 9.33 7.02
CA GLN A 55 14.96 9.92 6.86
C GLN A 55 15.38 9.94 5.40
N SER A 56 16.18 10.95 5.02
CA SER A 56 16.87 11.04 3.74
C SER A 56 18.29 11.58 3.97
N GLU A 57 19.29 10.97 3.34
CA GLU A 57 20.68 11.34 3.46
C GLU A 57 21.35 11.35 2.08
N LEU A 58 21.94 12.48 1.71
CA LEU A 58 22.70 12.61 0.47
C LEU A 58 23.98 11.75 0.55
N LEU A 59 24.14 10.83 -0.39
CA LEU A 59 25.33 9.99 -0.50
C LEU A 59 26.43 10.64 -1.35
N ASN A 60 26.05 11.07 -2.54
CA ASN A 60 26.92 11.74 -3.49
C ASN A 60 26.12 12.57 -4.48
N GLU A 61 26.77 13.59 -5.02
CA GLU A 61 26.25 14.46 -6.06
C GLU A 61 27.33 14.63 -7.14
N ASP A 62 26.93 14.55 -8.40
CA ASP A 62 27.78 14.74 -9.55
C ASP A 62 27.04 15.49 -10.68
N GLU A 63 27.66 15.63 -11.85
CA GLU A 63 27.08 16.33 -13.00
C GLU A 63 25.81 15.63 -13.56
N ASN A 64 25.59 14.36 -13.23
CA ASN A 64 24.46 13.57 -13.72
C ASN A 64 23.29 13.57 -12.71
N GLY A 65 23.53 13.99 -11.48
CA GLY A 65 22.49 14.05 -10.45
C GLY A 65 22.97 13.67 -9.06
N SER A 66 22.04 13.45 -8.17
CA SER A 66 22.28 13.16 -6.76
C SER A 66 21.75 11.80 -6.36
N ASN A 67 22.49 11.09 -5.54
CA ASN A 67 22.10 9.81 -4.96
C ASN A 67 21.86 9.95 -3.46
N TYR A 68 20.80 9.33 -2.98
CA TYR A 68 20.35 9.41 -1.59
C TYR A 68 20.09 8.04 -1.01
N ASN A 69 20.41 7.87 0.28
CA ASN A 69 19.80 6.85 1.12
C ASN A 69 18.49 7.38 1.66
N ILE A 70 17.45 6.54 1.68
CA ILE A 70 16.19 6.86 2.32
C ILE A 70 15.77 5.80 3.31
N GLU A 71 14.96 6.23 4.26
CA GLU A 71 14.19 5.36 5.12
C GLU A 71 12.73 5.80 5.09
N LEU A 72 11.86 4.88 4.69
CA LEU A 72 10.42 5.08 4.67
C LEU A 72 9.78 4.31 5.83
N LYS A 73 8.87 4.97 6.54
CA LYS A 73 8.03 4.35 7.55
C LYS A 73 6.75 3.87 6.89
N PHE A 74 6.44 2.59 7.06
CA PHE A 74 5.20 1.96 6.65
C PHE A 74 4.36 1.62 7.88
N GLU A 75 3.07 1.89 7.82
CA GLU A 75 2.11 1.51 8.86
C GLU A 75 1.17 0.45 8.29
N ASN A 76 1.21 -0.75 8.88
CA ASN A 76 0.35 -1.87 8.48
C ASN A 76 -0.91 -1.94 9.36
N PRO A 77 -2.07 -1.47 8.89
CA PRO A 77 -3.31 -1.53 9.67
C PRO A 77 -3.99 -2.91 9.63
N SER A 78 -3.45 -3.86 8.87
CA SER A 78 -4.03 -5.19 8.74
C SER A 78 -3.55 -6.15 9.84
N LEU A 79 -4.30 -7.25 10.02
CA LEU A 79 -3.93 -8.36 10.90
C LEU A 79 -3.02 -9.39 10.20
N LEU A 80 -2.59 -9.10 8.98
CA LEU A 80 -1.76 -10.01 8.18
C LEU A 80 -0.31 -9.56 8.18
N ILE A 81 0.59 -10.52 8.13
CA ILE A 81 1.99 -10.29 7.79
C ILE A 81 2.02 -10.06 6.27
N LEU A 82 2.64 -8.95 5.85
CA LEU A 82 2.78 -8.57 4.45
C LEU A 82 4.27 -8.52 4.11
N SER A 83 4.71 -9.36 3.20
CA SER A 83 6.10 -9.39 2.73
C SER A 83 6.18 -8.82 1.32
N ALA A 84 7.17 -7.99 1.06
CA ALA A 84 7.42 -7.43 -0.26
C ALA A 84 8.88 -7.68 -0.66
N GLY A 85 9.10 -7.97 -1.95
CA GLY A 85 10.41 -7.96 -2.56
C GLY A 85 10.93 -6.54 -2.77
N GLU A 86 12.04 -6.42 -3.48
CA GLU A 86 12.54 -5.12 -3.92
C GLU A 86 11.47 -4.38 -4.72
N THR A 87 11.30 -3.09 -4.40
CA THR A 87 10.19 -2.28 -4.94
C THR A 87 10.73 -1.01 -5.57
N GLU A 88 10.42 -0.79 -6.84
CA GLU A 88 10.74 0.47 -7.52
C GLU A 88 9.72 1.55 -7.17
N PHE A 89 10.22 2.79 -7.01
CA PHE A 89 9.38 3.98 -6.88
C PHE A 89 9.93 5.13 -7.71
N PHE A 90 9.08 6.11 -7.95
CA PHE A 90 9.40 7.28 -8.76
C PHE A 90 9.13 8.55 -7.97
N ILE A 91 10.01 9.52 -8.17
CA ILE A 91 9.82 10.89 -7.69
C ILE A 91 9.32 11.70 -8.89
N ILE A 92 8.21 12.34 -8.71
CA ILE A 92 7.49 13.05 -9.77
C ILE A 92 7.31 14.50 -9.34
N SER A 93 7.70 15.42 -10.19
CA SER A 93 7.45 16.85 -10.02
C SER A 93 6.83 17.41 -11.29
N ASN A 94 5.80 18.25 -11.15
CA ASN A 94 5.07 18.84 -12.30
C ASN A 94 4.66 17.79 -13.37
N ASP A 95 4.25 16.58 -12.94
CA ASP A 95 3.91 15.42 -13.78
C ASP A 95 5.08 14.82 -14.60
N GLU A 96 6.32 15.22 -14.32
CA GLU A 96 7.54 14.63 -14.90
C GLU A 96 8.26 13.77 -13.85
N ILE A 97 8.82 12.65 -14.29
CA ILE A 97 9.66 11.81 -13.42
C ILE A 97 11.03 12.47 -13.32
N ILE A 98 11.39 12.87 -12.11
CA ILE A 98 12.61 13.58 -11.79
C ILE A 98 13.60 12.69 -11.01
N GLY A 99 13.16 11.54 -10.60
CA GLY A 99 14.00 10.59 -9.91
C GLY A 99 13.38 9.20 -9.86
N LYS A 100 14.26 8.23 -9.65
CA LYS A 100 13.92 6.82 -9.51
C LYS A 100 14.63 6.21 -8.33
N GLY A 101 13.91 5.41 -7.56
CA GLY A 101 14.47 4.72 -6.41
C GLY A 101 14.03 3.28 -6.29
N GLN A 102 14.68 2.59 -5.36
CA GLN A 102 14.44 1.20 -5.04
C GLN A 102 14.45 1.02 -3.53
N LEU A 103 13.41 0.37 -3.00
CA LEU A 103 13.35 -0.10 -1.63
C LEU A 103 13.89 -1.52 -1.53
N GLU A 104 14.57 -1.82 -0.45
CA GLU A 104 14.96 -3.18 -0.10
C GLU A 104 13.73 -4.04 0.16
N SER A 105 13.90 -5.37 0.07
CA SER A 105 12.84 -6.30 0.47
C SER A 105 12.53 -6.18 1.96
N PHE A 106 11.26 -6.25 2.33
CA PHE A 106 10.83 -6.01 3.71
C PHE A 106 9.60 -6.85 4.10
N THR A 107 9.33 -6.88 5.40
CA THR A 107 8.14 -7.52 5.97
C THR A 107 7.48 -6.58 6.97
N LEU A 108 6.18 -6.35 6.78
CA LEU A 108 5.35 -5.56 7.68
C LEU A 108 4.64 -6.49 8.66
N GLN A 109 4.89 -6.31 9.95
CA GLN A 109 4.17 -7.04 10.99
C GLN A 109 2.73 -6.53 11.13
N PRO A 110 1.80 -7.38 11.59
CA PRO A 110 0.41 -6.98 11.81
C PRO A 110 0.29 -5.82 12.80
N LEU A 111 -0.51 -4.82 12.48
CA LEU A 111 -0.81 -3.67 13.35
C LEU A 111 0.44 -2.93 13.86
N ASP A 112 1.51 -2.92 13.08
CA ASP A 112 2.80 -2.37 13.48
C ASP A 112 3.36 -1.43 12.42
N ASN A 113 4.41 -0.69 12.81
CA ASN A 113 5.18 0.19 11.96
C ASN A 113 6.51 -0.46 11.60
N SER A 114 6.88 -0.41 10.33
CA SER A 114 8.17 -0.92 9.85
C SER A 114 8.94 0.18 9.12
N TYR A 115 10.24 0.21 9.32
CA TYR A 115 11.14 1.14 8.63
C TYR A 115 11.87 0.38 7.52
N VAL A 116 11.74 0.88 6.30
CA VAL A 116 12.27 0.24 5.09
C VAL A 116 13.30 1.16 4.46
N LYS A 117 14.47 0.62 4.23
CA LYS A 117 15.58 1.34 3.59
C LYS A 117 15.49 1.22 2.07
N GLY A 118 16.07 2.20 1.41
CA GLY A 118 16.18 2.24 -0.02
C GLY A 118 17.19 3.27 -0.49
N ILE A 119 17.39 3.31 -1.78
CA ILE A 119 18.20 4.30 -2.45
C ILE A 119 17.38 4.97 -3.54
N PHE A 120 17.66 6.24 -3.83
CA PHE A 120 17.12 6.87 -5.01
C PHE A 120 18.13 7.81 -5.67
N HIS A 121 17.91 8.03 -6.94
CA HIS A 121 18.67 8.93 -7.77
C HIS A 121 17.74 10.01 -8.34
N THR A 122 18.21 11.26 -8.32
CA THR A 122 17.53 12.39 -8.98
C THR A 122 18.43 12.94 -10.07
N ASP A 123 17.82 13.37 -11.18
CA ASP A 123 18.56 14.00 -12.29
C ASP A 123 18.95 15.44 -11.93
N SER A 124 20.11 15.90 -12.41
CA SER A 124 20.71 17.20 -12.05
C SER A 124 19.99 18.45 -12.55
N ASN A 125 18.90 18.30 -13.32
CA ASN A 125 18.23 19.44 -13.98
C ASN A 125 17.02 20.01 -13.21
N GLU A 126 16.93 19.82 -11.90
CA GLU A 126 15.79 20.21 -11.14
C GLU A 126 15.88 21.61 -10.59
N GLY A 127 15.29 22.53 -11.37
CA GLY A 127 14.87 23.83 -10.89
C GLY A 127 13.56 23.73 -10.09
N ASP A 128 13.44 24.59 -9.06
CA ASP A 128 12.21 25.01 -8.34
C ASP A 128 11.00 24.06 -8.40
N SER A 129 11.12 22.83 -7.89
CA SER A 129 9.99 21.90 -7.84
C SER A 129 9.05 22.26 -6.69
N LYS A 130 7.98 22.99 -7.00
CA LYS A 130 6.98 23.40 -6.01
C LYS A 130 6.09 22.28 -5.50
N SER A 131 6.08 21.14 -6.16
CA SER A 131 5.20 20.01 -5.81
C SER A 131 5.89 18.69 -6.15
N VAL A 132 6.31 17.99 -5.13
CA VAL A 132 6.91 16.64 -5.26
C VAL A 132 5.91 15.59 -4.86
N LYS A 133 5.86 14.50 -5.60
CA LYS A 133 5.05 13.31 -5.34
C LYS A 133 5.92 12.08 -5.46
N ILE A 134 5.88 11.21 -4.47
CA ILE A 134 6.52 9.89 -4.52
C ILE A 134 5.45 8.87 -4.83
N SER A 135 5.68 8.03 -5.84
CA SER A 135 4.69 7.04 -6.31
C SER A 135 5.34 5.72 -6.68
N GLY A 136 4.69 4.62 -6.34
CA GLY A 136 5.13 3.28 -6.69
C GLY A 136 4.02 2.26 -6.53
N VAL A 137 4.33 1.01 -6.86
CA VAL A 137 3.44 -0.14 -6.64
C VAL A 137 4.22 -1.19 -5.88
N ILE A 138 3.74 -1.54 -4.71
CA ILE A 138 4.34 -2.60 -3.89
C ILE A 138 3.55 -3.89 -4.11
N LYS A 139 4.27 -4.97 -4.38
CA LYS A 139 3.71 -6.31 -4.47
C LYS A 139 3.89 -7.02 -3.15
N TYR A 140 2.79 -7.13 -2.41
CA TYR A 140 2.79 -7.88 -1.15
C TYR A 140 2.42 -9.33 -1.36
N ASP A 141 3.30 -10.22 -0.92
CA ASP A 141 3.00 -11.64 -0.81
C ASP A 141 2.20 -11.90 0.47
N MET A 142 1.05 -12.49 0.30
CA MET A 142 0.14 -12.91 1.36
C MET A 142 -0.07 -14.43 1.23
N LEU A 143 -0.26 -15.11 2.34
CA LEU A 143 -0.40 -16.58 2.50
C LEU A 143 -0.58 -17.43 1.22
N PHE A 144 -1.46 -17.05 0.30
CA PHE A 144 -1.78 -17.80 -0.92
C PHE A 144 -1.92 -16.93 -2.18
N THR A 145 -1.63 -15.64 -2.09
CA THR A 145 -1.82 -14.68 -3.19
C THR A 145 -0.88 -13.49 -3.04
N THR A 146 -0.64 -12.82 -4.15
CA THR A 146 0.07 -11.54 -4.19
C THR A 146 -0.94 -10.46 -4.50
N ILE A 147 -0.82 -9.30 -3.84
CA ILE A 147 -1.61 -8.12 -4.12
C ILE A 147 -0.72 -6.95 -4.52
N ASP A 148 -1.15 -6.20 -5.52
CA ASP A 148 -0.50 -4.97 -5.94
C ASP A 148 -1.16 -3.79 -5.21
N VAL A 149 -0.38 -3.09 -4.40
CA VAL A 149 -0.84 -1.91 -3.63
C VAL A 149 -0.11 -0.68 -4.15
N PRO A 150 -0.79 0.19 -4.91
CA PRO A 150 -0.21 1.46 -5.29
C PRO A 150 -0.09 2.35 -4.05
N PHE A 151 1.04 3.04 -3.92
CA PHE A 151 1.20 4.08 -2.92
C PHE A 151 1.52 5.41 -3.58
N ILE A 152 1.01 6.48 -2.99
CA ILE A 152 1.31 7.85 -3.38
C ILE A 152 1.52 8.62 -2.09
N TYR A 153 2.65 9.32 -2.01
CA TYR A 153 2.97 10.19 -0.91
C TYR A 153 3.25 11.60 -1.41
N TYR A 154 2.66 12.58 -0.77
CA TYR A 154 2.88 14.00 -1.04
C TYR A 154 3.64 14.60 0.15
N PRO A 155 4.96 14.76 0.07
CA PRO A 155 5.71 15.42 1.12
C PRO A 155 5.28 16.89 1.25
N THR A 156 5.38 17.43 2.46
CA THR A 156 5.28 18.90 2.65
C THR A 156 6.47 19.57 1.97
N GLU A 157 6.39 20.90 1.74
CA GLU A 157 7.51 21.65 1.16
C GLU A 157 8.80 21.51 1.98
N GLU A 158 8.69 21.45 3.31
CA GLU A 158 9.82 21.25 4.21
C GLU A 158 10.42 19.85 4.03
N GLN A 159 9.58 18.81 4.05
CA GLN A 159 10.00 17.43 3.80
C GLN A 159 10.58 17.25 2.40
N ALA A 160 10.01 17.90 1.38
CA ALA A 160 10.54 17.81 0.02
C ALA A 160 11.93 18.42 -0.09
N ARG A 161 12.18 19.56 0.59
CA ARG A 161 13.52 20.19 0.63
C ARG A 161 14.53 19.32 1.36
N GLU A 162 14.15 18.76 2.51
CA GLU A 162 15.02 17.83 3.25
C GLU A 162 15.29 16.57 2.46
N PHE A 163 14.28 16.06 1.75
CA PHE A 163 14.36 14.82 0.97
C PHE A 163 15.28 14.95 -0.24
N ILE A 164 15.25 16.06 -0.96
CA ILE A 164 16.04 16.30 -2.16
C ILE A 164 17.23 17.24 -1.88
N HIS A 165 17.40 17.70 -0.64
CA HIS A 165 18.47 18.65 -0.24
C HIS A 165 18.59 19.87 -1.17
N GLN A 166 17.45 20.45 -1.56
CA GLN A 166 17.44 21.68 -2.36
C GLN A 166 17.95 22.85 -1.52
N ASN A 167 19.09 23.40 -1.91
CA ASN A 167 19.70 24.60 -1.35
C ASN A 167 18.93 25.86 -1.73
#